data_8656da163b79bef98d719b5645656442
#
_entry.id   8656da163b79bef98d719b5645656442
#
_cell.length_a   1.000
_cell.length_b   1.000
_cell.length_c   1.000
_cell.angle_alpha   90.00
_cell.angle_beta   90.00
_cell.angle_gamma   90.00
#
_symmetry.space_group_name_H-M   'P 1'
#
loop_
_entity.id
_entity.type
_entity.pdbx_description
1 polymer ?
#
loop_
_entity_poly.entity_id
_entity_poly.type
_entity_poly.pdbx_seq_one_letter_code
_entity_poly.pdbx_strand_id
1 'polypeptide(L)'
;MGRFYTIEQAGREAHLYIFGDIVSDQWFEGEVSAFSFQQELAQIDADVIHVHIDSYGGAVSAGWAIYNTLRDHPAKVITHAEGFVASAALYPFMAGDERIMSNVSALFFHQVLVSAYGNADELRAAADSAEKLNDLGITAFTNAGIEKDLVLQLEKAETWVGPTEALEYGFATSIKTVKQPEQGQSIKQELVKKLLAEQKQKKDQEQNPGPNIMQMLAGLFNN
;
A
#
# COMPACT_ATOMS: atom_id res chain seq x y z
N MET A 1 -26.28 7.04 9.19
CA MET A 1 -25.18 6.09 9.40
C MET A 1 -24.17 6.32 8.29
N GLY A 2 -22.95 6.71 8.62
CA GLY A 2 -21.87 6.91 7.65
C GLY A 2 -21.47 5.56 7.06
N ARG A 3 -21.46 5.45 5.75
CA ARG A 3 -20.94 4.27 5.05
C ARG A 3 -19.43 4.44 4.94
N PHE A 4 -18.64 3.46 5.39
CA PHE A 4 -17.17 3.48 5.28
C PHE A 4 -16.65 2.82 4.02
N TYR A 5 -17.52 2.27 3.22
CA TYR A 5 -17.22 1.98 1.83
C TYR A 5 -18.21 2.74 0.95
N THR A 6 -17.69 3.27 -0.13
CA THR A 6 -18.48 3.96 -1.15
C THR A 6 -18.46 3.07 -2.38
N ILE A 7 -19.62 2.87 -2.99
CA ILE A 7 -19.72 2.25 -4.30
C ILE A 7 -20.03 3.38 -5.27
N GLU A 8 -19.13 3.59 -6.19
CA GLU A 8 -19.31 4.51 -7.31
C GLU A 8 -19.35 3.66 -8.58
N GLN A 9 -20.47 3.69 -9.28
CA GLN A 9 -20.61 3.01 -10.56
C GLN A 9 -20.71 4.04 -11.69
N ALA A 10 -19.79 3.97 -12.63
CA ALA A 10 -19.75 4.77 -13.83
C ALA A 10 -19.77 3.87 -15.07
N GLY A 11 -20.93 3.76 -15.72
CA GLY A 11 -21.08 2.82 -16.82
C GLY A 11 -21.01 1.36 -16.36
N ARG A 12 -20.03 0.61 -16.88
CA ARG A 12 -19.77 -0.80 -16.51
C ARG A 12 -18.54 -0.99 -15.62
N GLU A 13 -18.10 0.06 -14.95
CA GLU A 13 -17.04 0.03 -13.95
C GLU A 13 -17.61 0.41 -12.58
N ALA A 14 -17.20 -0.31 -11.53
CA ALA A 14 -17.58 -0.03 -10.15
C ALA A 14 -16.33 0.14 -9.28
N HIS A 15 -16.38 1.08 -8.34
CA HIS A 15 -15.32 1.34 -7.38
C HIS A 15 -15.83 1.09 -5.96
N LEU A 16 -15.14 0.21 -5.23
CA LEU A 16 -15.38 -0.12 -3.84
C LEU A 16 -14.18 0.31 -3.00
N TYR A 17 -14.44 0.79 -1.79
CA TYR A 17 -13.39 1.27 -0.89
C TYR A 17 -13.44 0.50 0.43
N ILE A 18 -12.35 -0.15 0.80
CA ILE A 18 -12.13 -0.81 2.09
C ILE A 18 -11.15 0.06 2.87
N PHE A 19 -11.68 1.08 3.55
CA PHE A 19 -10.91 2.05 4.33
C PHE A 19 -11.32 1.94 5.79
N GLY A 20 -10.47 1.31 6.63
CA GLY A 20 -10.73 1.06 8.03
C GLY A 20 -10.70 -0.41 8.42
N ASP A 21 -11.15 -0.74 9.63
CA ASP A 21 -11.07 -2.07 10.19
C ASP A 21 -12.10 -3.02 9.57
N ILE A 22 -11.67 -4.25 9.28
CA ILE A 22 -12.50 -5.31 8.72
C ILE A 22 -13.15 -6.10 9.86
N VAL A 23 -14.49 -6.11 9.89
CA VAL A 23 -15.27 -6.76 10.94
C VAL A 23 -16.36 -7.65 10.36
N SER A 24 -16.89 -8.59 11.16
CA SER A 24 -18.05 -9.40 10.75
C SER A 24 -19.32 -8.58 10.73
N ASP A 25 -19.56 -7.80 11.80
CA ASP A 25 -20.69 -6.89 11.96
C ASP A 25 -20.20 -5.52 12.39
N GLN A 26 -20.73 -4.47 11.78
CA GLN A 26 -20.32 -3.10 12.07
C GLN A 26 -20.94 -2.60 13.37
N TRP A 27 -20.10 -2.21 14.34
CA TRP A 27 -20.50 -1.61 15.62
C TRP A 27 -20.12 -0.14 15.71
N PHE A 28 -19.04 0.24 15.04
CA PHE A 28 -18.51 1.61 15.08
C PHE A 28 -18.42 2.21 13.69
N GLU A 29 -18.40 3.53 13.67
CA GLU A 29 -18.09 4.29 12.46
C GLU A 29 -16.63 4.01 12.05
N GLY A 30 -16.33 3.70 10.79
CA GLY A 30 -14.99 3.33 10.31
C GLY A 30 -14.75 1.84 10.10
N GLU A 31 -15.68 0.98 10.48
CA GLU A 31 -15.56 -0.47 10.27
C GLU A 31 -16.18 -0.89 8.92
N VAL A 32 -15.55 -1.87 8.26
CA VAL A 32 -16.05 -2.49 7.03
C VAL A 32 -16.66 -3.84 7.36
N SER A 33 -17.98 -3.93 7.34
CA SER A 33 -18.70 -5.18 7.58
C SER A 33 -18.66 -6.10 6.35
N ALA A 34 -18.16 -7.31 6.53
CA ALA A 34 -18.15 -8.32 5.47
C ALA A 34 -19.56 -8.63 4.95
N PHE A 35 -20.57 -8.65 5.83
CA PHE A 35 -21.96 -8.91 5.45
C PHE A 35 -22.52 -7.79 4.56
N SER A 36 -22.34 -6.52 4.95
CA SER A 36 -22.80 -5.39 4.14
C SER A 36 -22.05 -5.32 2.82
N PHE A 37 -20.73 -5.57 2.80
CA PHE A 37 -19.92 -5.63 1.60
C PHE A 37 -20.46 -6.67 0.61
N GLN A 38 -20.75 -7.89 1.09
CA GLN A 38 -21.31 -8.96 0.27
C GLN A 38 -22.67 -8.59 -0.33
N GLN A 39 -23.57 -8.01 0.47
CA GLN A 39 -24.90 -7.62 0.00
C GLN A 39 -24.83 -6.56 -1.12
N GLU A 40 -23.94 -5.61 -1.00
CA GLU A 40 -23.82 -4.55 -1.98
C GLU A 40 -23.07 -5.02 -3.24
N LEU A 41 -22.03 -5.85 -3.08
CA LEU A 41 -21.32 -6.45 -4.22
C LEU A 41 -22.27 -7.30 -5.08
N ALA A 42 -23.20 -8.03 -4.47
CA ALA A 42 -24.18 -8.84 -5.18
C ALA A 42 -25.17 -8.04 -6.05
N GLN A 43 -25.26 -6.73 -5.86
CA GLN A 43 -26.13 -5.85 -6.64
C GLN A 43 -25.39 -5.11 -7.77
N ILE A 44 -24.06 -5.27 -7.86
CA ILE A 44 -23.23 -4.61 -8.86
C ILE A 44 -23.34 -5.37 -10.18
N ASP A 45 -23.79 -4.69 -11.22
CA ASP A 45 -23.74 -5.15 -12.63
C ASP A 45 -22.64 -4.36 -13.35
N ALA A 46 -21.40 -4.83 -13.25
CA ALA A 46 -20.23 -4.23 -13.87
C ALA A 46 -19.37 -5.29 -14.55
N ASP A 47 -18.57 -4.87 -15.54
CA ASP A 47 -17.57 -5.71 -16.18
C ASP A 47 -16.24 -5.69 -15.40
N VAL A 48 -15.97 -4.56 -14.72
CA VAL A 48 -14.75 -4.34 -13.95
C VAL A 48 -15.11 -3.77 -12.57
N ILE A 49 -14.52 -4.33 -11.54
CA ILE A 49 -14.63 -3.86 -10.16
C ILE A 49 -13.25 -3.46 -9.65
N HIS A 50 -13.12 -2.20 -9.26
CA HIS A 50 -11.94 -1.68 -8.59
C HIS A 50 -12.16 -1.68 -7.08
N VAL A 51 -11.29 -2.34 -6.33
CA VAL A 51 -11.33 -2.37 -4.86
C VAL A 51 -10.13 -1.61 -4.32
N HIS A 52 -10.39 -0.45 -3.74
CA HIS A 52 -9.36 0.41 -3.13
C HIS A 52 -9.24 0.07 -1.65
N ILE A 53 -8.01 -0.19 -1.17
CA ILE A 53 -7.77 -0.72 0.17
C ILE A 53 -6.75 0.15 0.90
N ASP A 54 -7.16 0.62 2.09
CA ASP A 54 -6.31 1.23 3.12
C ASP A 54 -6.83 0.78 4.48
N SER A 55 -6.26 -0.31 5.01
CA SER A 55 -6.77 -1.01 6.19
C SER A 55 -5.67 -1.71 6.96
N TYR A 56 -5.75 -1.63 8.28
CA TYR A 56 -4.91 -2.43 9.18
C TYR A 56 -5.39 -3.87 9.34
N GLY A 57 -6.51 -4.23 8.70
CA GLY A 57 -7.10 -5.57 8.78
C GLY A 57 -8.20 -5.67 9.82
N GLY A 58 -8.19 -6.75 10.61
CA GLY A 58 -9.22 -7.02 11.62
C GLY A 58 -9.59 -8.50 11.69
N ALA A 59 -10.88 -8.83 11.66
CA ALA A 59 -11.35 -10.21 11.77
C ALA A 59 -10.96 -11.05 10.54
N VAL A 60 -10.19 -12.12 10.76
CA VAL A 60 -9.73 -13.02 9.70
C VAL A 60 -10.91 -13.62 8.92
N SER A 61 -11.95 -14.06 9.61
CA SER A 61 -13.15 -14.63 8.97
C SER A 61 -13.84 -13.62 8.04
N ALA A 62 -13.88 -12.35 8.41
CA ALA A 62 -14.45 -11.28 7.60
C ALA A 62 -13.57 -11.00 6.35
N GLY A 63 -12.23 -10.97 6.52
CA GLY A 63 -11.29 -10.86 5.41
C GLY A 63 -11.45 -12.00 4.39
N TRP A 64 -11.59 -13.23 4.86
CA TRP A 64 -11.85 -14.39 3.99
C TRP A 64 -13.22 -14.32 3.31
N ALA A 65 -14.25 -13.86 4.01
CA ALA A 65 -15.58 -13.70 3.41
C ALA A 65 -15.55 -12.69 2.26
N ILE A 66 -14.87 -11.56 2.44
CA ILE A 66 -14.68 -10.55 1.39
C ILE A 66 -13.87 -11.15 0.22
N TYR A 67 -12.76 -11.86 0.51
CA TYR A 67 -11.96 -12.54 -0.52
C TYR A 67 -12.81 -13.45 -1.39
N ASN A 68 -13.56 -14.38 -0.76
CA ASN A 68 -14.39 -15.32 -1.49
C ASN A 68 -15.48 -14.62 -2.31
N THR A 69 -16.14 -13.60 -1.73
CA THR A 69 -17.19 -12.84 -2.44
C THR A 69 -16.64 -12.14 -3.69
N LEU A 70 -15.42 -11.58 -3.62
CA LEU A 70 -14.75 -10.97 -4.77
C LEU A 70 -14.35 -12.02 -5.81
N ARG A 71 -13.84 -13.17 -5.39
CA ARG A 71 -13.44 -14.26 -6.29
C ARG A 71 -14.61 -14.93 -7.00
N ASP A 72 -15.78 -14.96 -6.36
CA ASP A 72 -17.00 -15.53 -6.93
C ASP A 72 -17.71 -14.56 -7.89
N HIS A 73 -17.35 -13.29 -7.89
CA HIS A 73 -17.99 -12.30 -8.75
C HIS A 73 -17.57 -12.47 -10.22
N PRO A 74 -18.51 -12.39 -11.19
CA PRO A 74 -18.20 -12.60 -12.61
C PRO A 74 -17.39 -11.48 -13.26
N ALA A 75 -17.37 -10.27 -12.68
CA ALA A 75 -16.58 -9.16 -13.18
C ALA A 75 -15.08 -9.38 -12.95
N LYS A 76 -14.26 -8.76 -13.77
CA LYS A 76 -12.82 -8.65 -13.50
C LYS A 76 -12.58 -7.80 -12.27
N VAL A 77 -11.86 -8.32 -11.27
CA VAL A 77 -11.52 -7.62 -10.03
C VAL A 77 -10.11 -7.04 -10.13
N ILE A 78 -9.99 -5.74 -9.88
CA ILE A 78 -8.72 -5.02 -9.82
C ILE A 78 -8.59 -4.42 -8.41
N THR A 79 -7.60 -4.87 -7.65
CA THR A 79 -7.38 -4.37 -6.29
C THR A 79 -6.26 -3.34 -6.25
N HIS A 80 -6.43 -2.33 -5.41
CA HIS A 80 -5.50 -1.22 -5.27
C HIS A 80 -5.08 -1.07 -3.81
N ALA A 81 -3.78 -1.20 -3.52
CA ALA A 81 -3.22 -0.81 -2.23
C ALA A 81 -2.96 0.69 -2.26
N GLU A 82 -3.82 1.48 -1.62
CA GLU A 82 -3.72 2.95 -1.61
C GLU A 82 -2.86 3.47 -0.45
N GLY A 83 -2.80 2.75 0.66
CA GLY A 83 -1.99 3.03 1.83
C GLY A 83 -1.47 1.74 2.45
N PHE A 84 -1.88 1.42 3.68
CA PHE A 84 -1.57 0.14 4.30
C PHE A 84 -2.58 -0.92 3.90
N VAL A 85 -2.07 -2.10 3.61
CA VAL A 85 -2.86 -3.33 3.45
C VAL A 85 -2.27 -4.36 4.40
N ALA A 86 -2.81 -4.44 5.61
CA ALA A 86 -2.22 -5.21 6.69
C ALA A 86 -3.12 -6.35 7.15
N SER A 87 -2.50 -7.47 7.60
CA SER A 87 -3.22 -8.55 8.26
C SER A 87 -4.40 -9.09 7.42
N ALA A 88 -5.61 -9.13 7.96
CA ALA A 88 -6.80 -9.61 7.26
C ALA A 88 -7.15 -8.83 5.97
N ALA A 89 -6.65 -7.59 5.80
CA ALA A 89 -6.82 -6.82 4.57
C ALA A 89 -6.00 -7.37 3.37
N LEU A 90 -5.00 -8.19 3.63
CA LEU A 90 -4.26 -8.88 2.57
C LEU A 90 -5.17 -9.81 1.76
N TYR A 91 -6.18 -10.44 2.38
CA TYR A 91 -7.06 -11.36 1.68
C TYR A 91 -7.88 -10.66 0.58
N PRO A 92 -8.65 -9.61 0.84
CA PRO A 92 -9.34 -8.90 -0.24
C PRO A 92 -8.37 -8.32 -1.29
N PHE A 93 -7.16 -7.90 -0.92
CA PHE A 93 -6.15 -7.49 -1.88
C PHE A 93 -5.74 -8.63 -2.81
N MET A 94 -5.50 -9.83 -2.26
CA MET A 94 -5.14 -11.03 -3.03
C MET A 94 -6.27 -11.59 -3.88
N ALA A 95 -7.52 -11.13 -3.69
CA ALA A 95 -8.65 -11.52 -4.53
C ALA A 95 -8.59 -10.89 -5.94
N GLY A 96 -7.78 -9.85 -6.16
CA GLY A 96 -7.66 -9.18 -7.44
C GLY A 96 -7.02 -10.04 -8.53
N ASP A 97 -7.62 -10.03 -9.72
CA ASP A 97 -7.00 -10.54 -10.95
C ASP A 97 -5.80 -9.68 -11.36
N GLU A 98 -5.92 -8.36 -11.13
CA GLU A 98 -4.82 -7.42 -11.12
C GLU A 98 -4.70 -6.80 -9.72
N ARG A 99 -3.49 -6.71 -9.20
CA ARG A 99 -3.18 -6.17 -7.88
C ARG A 99 -2.19 -5.03 -8.03
N ILE A 100 -2.68 -3.81 -7.84
CA ILE A 100 -1.94 -2.58 -8.10
C ILE A 100 -1.53 -1.97 -6.77
N MET A 101 -0.26 -1.69 -6.58
CA MET A 101 0.22 -0.95 -5.43
C MET A 101 0.54 0.49 -5.80
N SER A 102 0.11 1.44 -4.97
CA SER A 102 0.60 2.82 -5.04
C SER A 102 2.09 2.85 -4.68
N ASN A 103 2.85 3.78 -5.26
CA ASN A 103 4.30 3.89 -4.97
C ASN A 103 4.61 4.28 -3.51
N VAL A 104 3.60 4.72 -2.75
CA VAL A 104 3.64 4.96 -1.31
C VAL A 104 2.54 4.13 -0.68
N SER A 105 2.74 2.83 -0.61
CA SER A 105 1.85 1.87 0.07
C SER A 105 2.69 0.72 0.62
N ALA A 106 2.13 -0.09 1.50
CA ALA A 106 2.83 -1.24 2.06
C ALA A 106 1.88 -2.37 2.41
N LEU A 107 2.33 -3.61 2.25
CA LEU A 107 1.68 -4.82 2.73
C LEU A 107 2.31 -5.23 4.06
N PHE A 108 1.50 -5.66 5.04
CA PHE A 108 2.03 -6.16 6.32
C PHE A 108 1.53 -7.57 6.60
N PHE A 109 2.48 -8.45 6.86
CA PHE A 109 2.28 -9.86 7.10
C PHE A 109 2.51 -10.19 8.56
N HIS A 110 1.62 -10.90 9.20
CA HIS A 110 1.79 -11.53 10.50
C HIS A 110 0.85 -12.73 10.64
N GLN A 111 1.16 -13.61 11.57
CA GLN A 111 0.33 -14.77 11.86
C GLN A 111 -0.98 -14.38 12.53
N VAL A 112 -1.99 -15.24 12.44
CA VAL A 112 -3.29 -15.04 13.10
C VAL A 112 -3.09 -14.89 14.61
N LEU A 113 -3.65 -13.83 15.18
CA LEU A 113 -3.68 -13.61 16.62
C LEU A 113 -4.97 -14.17 17.21
N VAL A 114 -4.85 -14.93 18.28
CA VAL A 114 -5.98 -15.43 19.05
C VAL A 114 -5.85 -15.02 20.51
N SER A 115 -6.98 -14.77 21.17
CA SER A 115 -7.03 -14.62 22.62
C SER A 115 -7.63 -15.87 23.22
N ALA A 116 -6.94 -16.49 24.18
CA ALA A 116 -7.40 -17.69 24.84
C ALA A 116 -7.20 -17.61 26.37
N TYR A 117 -8.13 -18.20 27.10
CA TYR A 117 -8.06 -18.36 28.53
C TYR A 117 -8.51 -19.79 28.90
N GLY A 118 -7.79 -20.43 29.80
CA GLY A 118 -8.13 -21.78 30.21
C GLY A 118 -6.97 -22.53 30.87
N ASN A 119 -7.15 -23.85 31.08
CA ASN A 119 -6.12 -24.75 31.52
C ASN A 119 -5.10 -25.04 30.40
N ALA A 120 -4.04 -25.81 30.71
CA ALA A 120 -2.96 -26.09 29.79
C ALA A 120 -3.43 -26.77 28.46
N ASP A 121 -4.43 -27.63 28.53
CA ASP A 121 -4.92 -28.36 27.36
C ASP A 121 -5.79 -27.44 26.49
N GLU A 122 -6.59 -26.58 27.09
CA GLU A 122 -7.38 -25.55 26.39
C GLU A 122 -6.50 -24.53 25.68
N LEU A 123 -5.38 -24.13 26.32
CA LEU A 123 -4.42 -23.21 25.69
C LEU A 123 -3.68 -23.86 24.51
N ARG A 124 -3.30 -25.16 24.63
CA ARG A 124 -2.72 -25.90 23.49
C ARG A 124 -3.71 -26.03 22.34
N ALA A 125 -4.97 -26.35 22.63
CA ALA A 125 -6.01 -26.46 21.61
C ALA A 125 -6.26 -25.11 20.89
N ALA A 126 -6.16 -23.97 21.60
CA ALA A 126 -6.23 -22.66 20.99
C ALA A 126 -5.04 -22.37 20.07
N ALA A 127 -3.83 -22.76 20.48
CA ALA A 127 -2.63 -22.66 19.66
C ALA A 127 -2.72 -23.51 18.38
N ASP A 128 -3.14 -24.78 18.50
CA ASP A 128 -3.36 -25.67 17.36
C ASP A 128 -4.41 -25.10 16.39
N SER A 129 -5.43 -24.41 16.92
CA SER A 129 -6.45 -23.75 16.11
C SER A 129 -5.89 -22.56 15.35
N ALA A 130 -5.05 -21.75 15.99
CA ALA A 130 -4.39 -20.63 15.33
C ALA A 130 -3.47 -21.10 14.19
N GLU A 131 -2.70 -22.19 14.40
CA GLU A 131 -1.87 -22.80 13.36
C GLU A 131 -2.71 -23.25 12.14
N LYS A 132 -3.87 -23.89 12.38
CA LYS A 132 -4.78 -24.27 11.29
C LYS A 132 -5.33 -23.07 10.53
N LEU A 133 -5.65 -21.98 11.23
CA LEU A 133 -6.12 -20.75 10.57
C LEU A 133 -5.02 -20.13 9.71
N ASN A 134 -3.76 -20.13 10.17
CA ASN A 134 -2.62 -19.69 9.36
C ASN A 134 -2.50 -20.55 8.08
N ASP A 135 -2.51 -21.87 8.21
CA ASP A 135 -2.39 -22.77 7.06
C ASP A 135 -3.54 -22.58 6.04
N LEU A 136 -4.76 -22.34 6.50
CA LEU A 136 -5.90 -22.05 5.63
C LEU A 136 -5.77 -20.70 4.94
N GLY A 137 -5.32 -19.66 5.67
CA GLY A 137 -5.12 -18.32 5.13
C GLY A 137 -4.11 -18.27 3.99
N ILE A 138 -3.05 -19.09 4.07
CA ILE A 138 -2.01 -19.20 3.03
C ILE A 138 -2.60 -19.60 1.67
N THR A 139 -3.73 -20.30 1.65
CA THR A 139 -4.40 -20.72 0.42
C THR A 139 -4.75 -19.53 -0.49
N ALA A 140 -5.11 -18.39 0.07
CA ALA A 140 -5.41 -17.19 -0.72
C ALA A 140 -4.19 -16.70 -1.51
N PHE A 141 -3.00 -16.83 -0.95
CA PHE A 141 -1.74 -16.44 -1.59
C PHE A 141 -1.29 -17.48 -2.62
N THR A 142 -1.36 -18.76 -2.29
CA THR A 142 -0.97 -19.83 -3.22
C THR A 142 -1.90 -19.92 -4.43
N ASN A 143 -3.18 -19.57 -4.29
CA ASN A 143 -4.10 -19.43 -5.42
C ASN A 143 -3.66 -18.33 -6.41
N ALA A 144 -2.94 -17.33 -5.94
CA ALA A 144 -2.35 -16.27 -6.76
C ALA A 144 -0.94 -16.61 -7.29
N GLY A 145 -0.47 -17.85 -7.03
CA GLY A 145 0.84 -18.33 -7.47
C GLY A 145 2.02 -17.96 -6.56
N ILE A 146 1.74 -17.50 -5.34
CA ILE A 146 2.80 -17.17 -4.38
C ILE A 146 3.28 -18.43 -3.67
N GLU A 147 4.60 -18.56 -3.53
CA GLU A 147 5.20 -19.69 -2.83
C GLU A 147 4.83 -19.71 -1.33
N LYS A 148 4.36 -20.88 -0.84
CA LYS A 148 3.94 -21.07 0.57
C LYS A 148 5.02 -20.66 1.55
N ASP A 149 6.26 -21.10 1.32
CA ASP A 149 7.37 -20.87 2.25
C ASP A 149 7.72 -19.39 2.38
N LEU A 150 7.56 -18.62 1.31
CA LEU A 150 7.73 -17.17 1.34
C LEU A 150 6.69 -16.52 2.25
N VAL A 151 5.41 -16.88 2.11
CA VAL A 151 4.34 -16.34 2.96
C VAL A 151 4.59 -16.65 4.42
N LEU A 152 4.91 -17.92 4.73
CA LEU A 152 5.24 -18.36 6.10
C LEU A 152 6.44 -17.59 6.70
N GLN A 153 7.46 -17.30 5.89
CA GLN A 153 8.62 -16.54 6.33
C GLN A 153 8.23 -15.08 6.66
N LEU A 154 7.46 -14.43 5.80
CA LEU A 154 7.01 -13.05 5.98
C LEU A 154 6.10 -12.91 7.22
N GLU A 155 5.15 -13.83 7.39
CA GLU A 155 4.24 -13.85 8.54
C GLU A 155 4.99 -14.06 9.87
N LYS A 156 5.94 -15.01 9.92
CA LYS A 156 6.74 -15.27 11.13
C LYS A 156 7.68 -14.11 11.48
N ALA A 157 8.15 -13.37 10.48
CA ALA A 157 9.05 -12.24 10.67
C ALA A 157 8.29 -10.93 10.90
N GLU A 158 6.94 -10.93 10.89
CA GLU A 158 6.11 -9.72 11.03
C GLU A 158 6.59 -8.61 10.11
N THR A 159 6.53 -8.87 8.80
CA THR A 159 7.28 -8.10 7.79
C THR A 159 6.40 -7.10 7.05
N TRP A 160 6.91 -5.90 6.87
CA TRP A 160 6.40 -4.93 5.92
C TRP A 160 7.07 -5.15 4.56
N VAL A 161 6.24 -5.21 3.51
CA VAL A 161 6.68 -5.41 2.11
C VAL A 161 6.28 -4.18 1.30
N GLY A 162 7.28 -3.50 0.74
CA GLY A 162 7.09 -2.34 -0.11
C GLY A 162 6.69 -2.70 -1.55
N PRO A 163 6.31 -1.72 -2.39
CA PRO A 163 5.78 -1.99 -3.73
C PRO A 163 6.74 -2.76 -4.65
N THR A 164 8.03 -2.46 -4.59
CA THR A 164 9.04 -3.14 -5.42
C THR A 164 9.17 -4.62 -5.04
N GLU A 165 9.31 -4.90 -3.74
CA GLU A 165 9.38 -6.27 -3.23
C GLU A 165 8.08 -7.03 -3.49
N ALA A 166 6.93 -6.38 -3.31
CA ALA A 166 5.62 -6.99 -3.60
C ALA A 166 5.48 -7.38 -5.07
N LEU A 167 6.02 -6.58 -5.99
CA LEU A 167 6.07 -6.91 -7.41
C LEU A 167 7.02 -8.08 -7.70
N GLU A 168 8.21 -8.10 -7.09
CA GLU A 168 9.20 -9.18 -7.23
C GLU A 168 8.67 -10.51 -6.68
N TYR A 169 7.97 -10.47 -5.55
CA TYR A 169 7.38 -11.66 -4.93
C TYR A 169 6.05 -12.12 -5.57
N GLY A 170 5.48 -11.29 -6.47
CA GLY A 170 4.22 -11.59 -7.15
C GLY A 170 2.96 -11.23 -6.35
N PHE A 171 3.08 -10.59 -5.17
CA PHE A 171 1.92 -10.08 -4.44
C PHE A 171 1.24 -8.96 -5.21
N ALA A 172 1.99 -8.07 -5.85
CA ALA A 172 1.48 -7.07 -6.77
C ALA A 172 1.72 -7.50 -8.23
N THR A 173 0.84 -7.09 -9.13
CA THR A 173 1.00 -7.26 -10.59
C THR A 173 1.56 -6.00 -11.26
N SER A 174 1.40 -4.84 -10.62
CA SER A 174 1.95 -3.58 -11.09
C SER A 174 2.05 -2.52 -9.97
N ILE A 175 2.84 -1.48 -10.24
CA ILE A 175 2.99 -0.32 -9.34
C ILE A 175 2.46 0.91 -10.07
N LYS A 176 1.51 1.61 -9.43
CA LYS A 176 0.97 2.88 -9.91
C LYS A 176 2.00 3.98 -9.71
N THR A 177 2.58 4.47 -10.79
CA THR A 177 3.44 5.66 -10.73
C THR A 177 2.59 6.92 -10.74
N VAL A 178 2.79 7.79 -9.75
CA VAL A 178 2.18 9.12 -9.77
C VAL A 178 2.74 9.87 -10.96
N LYS A 179 1.90 10.28 -11.90
CA LYS A 179 2.30 11.22 -12.97
C LYS A 179 2.79 12.49 -12.27
N GLN A 180 4.09 12.71 -12.28
CA GLN A 180 4.58 14.03 -11.90
C GLN A 180 4.07 15.03 -12.95
N PRO A 181 3.48 16.17 -12.55
CA PRO A 181 3.11 17.20 -13.51
C PRO A 181 4.34 17.59 -14.32
N GLU A 182 4.30 17.47 -15.63
CA GLU A 182 5.45 17.78 -16.52
C GLU A 182 6.01 19.20 -16.29
N GLN A 183 5.14 20.14 -15.89
CA GLN A 183 5.55 21.49 -15.51
C GLN A 183 6.39 21.58 -14.22
N GLY A 184 6.19 20.67 -13.25
CA GLY A 184 6.95 20.71 -11.97
C GLY A 184 8.39 20.24 -12.11
N GLN A 185 8.70 19.33 -13.03
CA GLN A 185 10.06 18.87 -13.29
C GLN A 185 10.90 19.93 -13.98
N SER A 186 10.33 20.65 -14.95
CA SER A 186 11.02 21.76 -15.66
C SER A 186 11.42 22.86 -14.69
N ILE A 187 10.50 23.32 -13.82
CA ILE A 187 10.76 24.40 -12.85
C ILE A 187 11.81 23.98 -11.81
N LYS A 188 11.72 22.74 -11.27
CA LYS A 188 12.71 22.23 -10.31
C LYS A 188 14.10 22.11 -10.93
N GLN A 189 14.20 21.56 -12.14
CA GLN A 189 15.47 21.40 -12.83
C GLN A 189 16.10 22.76 -13.17
N GLU A 190 15.29 23.73 -13.59
CA GLU A 190 15.73 25.08 -13.89
C GLU A 190 16.20 25.83 -12.63
N LEU A 191 15.46 25.69 -11.51
CA LEU A 191 15.83 26.24 -10.22
C LEU A 191 17.16 25.66 -9.70
N VAL A 192 17.30 24.33 -9.74
CA VAL A 192 18.54 23.63 -9.34
C VAL A 192 19.72 24.08 -10.21
N LYS A 193 19.52 24.17 -11.54
CA LYS A 193 20.53 24.62 -12.48
C LYS A 193 20.97 26.09 -12.19
N LYS A 194 19.99 26.93 -11.85
CA LYS A 194 20.26 28.35 -11.47
C LYS A 194 21.05 28.45 -10.16
N LEU A 195 20.65 27.68 -9.13
CA LEU A 195 21.36 27.64 -7.84
C LEU A 195 22.80 27.11 -7.98
N LEU A 196 23.02 26.10 -8.80
CA LEU A 196 24.36 25.57 -9.08
C LEU A 196 25.23 26.57 -9.85
N ALA A 197 24.66 27.33 -10.78
CA ALA A 197 25.35 28.37 -11.49
C ALA A 197 25.75 29.54 -10.55
N GLU A 198 24.85 29.95 -9.66
CA GLU A 198 25.14 30.97 -8.64
C GLU A 198 26.26 30.56 -7.66
N GLN A 199 26.23 29.28 -7.22
CA GLN A 199 27.31 28.74 -6.37
C GLN A 199 28.66 28.70 -7.09
N LYS A 200 28.66 28.36 -8.37
CA LYS A 200 29.90 28.36 -9.18
C LYS A 200 30.47 29.75 -9.34
N GLN A 201 29.61 30.74 -9.63
CA GLN A 201 30.06 32.15 -9.73
C GLN A 201 30.64 32.69 -8.42
N LYS A 202 30.04 32.33 -7.26
CA LYS A 202 30.58 32.71 -5.95
C LYS A 202 31.96 32.10 -5.69
N LYS A 203 32.15 30.80 -6.02
CA LYS A 203 33.46 30.14 -5.90
C LYS A 203 34.52 30.73 -6.82
N ASP A 204 34.15 31.07 -8.05
CA ASP A 204 35.07 31.69 -9.00
C ASP A 204 35.48 33.12 -8.56
N GLN A 205 34.60 33.88 -7.89
CA GLN A 205 34.91 35.19 -7.29
C GLN A 205 35.79 35.07 -6.04
N GLU A 206 35.60 34.01 -5.23
CA GLU A 206 36.49 33.76 -4.05
C GLU A 206 37.89 33.29 -4.45
N GLN A 207 38.02 32.57 -5.58
CA GLN A 207 39.31 32.08 -6.09
C GLN A 207 40.06 33.08 -6.92
N ASN A 208 39.42 34.13 -7.40
CA ASN A 208 40.06 35.22 -8.14
C ASN A 208 39.61 36.59 -7.57
N PRO A 209 40.04 36.96 -6.36
CA PRO A 209 39.75 38.25 -5.82
C PRO A 209 40.47 39.28 -6.73
N GLY A 210 39.67 40.14 -7.37
CA GLY A 210 40.18 41.19 -8.24
C GLY A 210 41.34 42.00 -7.59
N PRO A 211 42.05 42.75 -8.34
CA PRO A 211 43.30 43.37 -7.88
C PRO A 211 43.08 44.11 -6.57
N ASN A 212 43.89 43.75 -5.57
CA ASN A 212 43.84 44.31 -4.23
C ASN A 212 43.95 45.79 -4.33
N ILE A 213 43.07 46.56 -3.66
CA ILE A 213 43.11 48.05 -3.61
C ILE A 213 44.51 48.59 -3.29
N MET A 214 45.27 47.84 -2.48
CA MET A 214 46.69 48.17 -2.19
C MET A 214 47.60 48.10 -3.41
N GLN A 215 47.40 47.23 -4.37
CA GLN A 215 48.14 47.13 -5.62
C GLN A 215 47.70 48.23 -6.60
N MET A 216 46.45 48.66 -6.60
CA MET A 216 46.00 49.81 -7.39
C MET A 216 46.54 51.14 -6.84
N LEU A 217 46.62 51.28 -5.51
CA LEU A 217 47.22 52.51 -4.88
C LEU A 217 48.73 52.58 -5.07
N ALA A 218 49.44 51.45 -5.05
CA ALA A 218 50.87 51.40 -5.28
C ALA A 218 51.25 51.84 -6.70
N GLY A 219 50.36 51.64 -7.71
CA GLY A 219 50.58 52.15 -9.08
C GLY A 219 50.37 53.65 -9.25
N LEU A 220 49.73 54.35 -8.31
CA LEU A 220 49.45 55.76 -8.35
C LEU A 220 50.58 56.60 -7.72
N PHE A 221 51.52 56.02 -6.98
CA PHE A 221 52.63 56.72 -6.30
C PHE A 221 53.99 56.47 -6.94
N ASN A 222 54.08 55.79 -8.10
CA ASN A 222 55.32 55.54 -8.84
C ASN A 222 55.39 56.28 -10.18
N ASN A 223 54.92 57.53 -10.22
CA ASN A 223 55.20 58.47 -11.30
C ASN A 223 55.68 59.79 -10.71
#